data_cc721f135e11df17a1a261ce42a5af36
#
_entry.id   cc721f135e11df17a1a261ce42a5af36
#
_cell.length_a   1.000
_cell.length_b   1.000
_cell.length_c   1.000
_cell.angle_alpha   90.00
_cell.angle_beta   90.00
_cell.angle_gamma   90.00
#
_symmetry.space_group_name_H-M   'P 1'
#
loop_
_entity.id
_entity.type
_entity.pdbx_description
1 polymer ?
#
loop_
_entity_poly.entity_id
_entity_poly.type
_entity_poly.pdbx_seq_one_letter_code
_entity_poly.pdbx_strand_id
1 'polypeptide(L)'
;MNTSDLAKKIAAITDFTEAQAKATIQAVFIEIAEAAGRGEEVSIPGFGKFSVKDRPARQGRNPATGKPMDIAASKKVSFAAAKALKDKL
;
A
#
# COMPACT_ATOMS: atom_id res chain seq x y z
N MET A 1 -0.58 -1.64 -16.61
CA MET A 1 -1.35 -2.79 -16.09
C MET A 1 -2.33 -2.30 -15.04
N ASN A 2 -3.58 -2.63 -15.18
CA ASN A 2 -4.62 -2.33 -14.18
C ASN A 2 -5.16 -3.64 -13.58
N THR A 3 -6.17 -3.53 -12.70
CA THR A 3 -6.74 -4.72 -12.05
C THR A 3 -7.30 -5.72 -13.05
N SER A 4 -7.95 -5.26 -14.10
CA SER A 4 -8.50 -6.14 -15.13
C SER A 4 -7.41 -6.90 -15.88
N ASP A 5 -6.33 -6.24 -16.24
CA ASP A 5 -5.19 -6.88 -16.91
C ASP A 5 -4.52 -7.91 -15.99
N LEU A 6 -4.38 -7.57 -14.72
CA LEU A 6 -3.81 -8.48 -13.73
C LEU A 6 -4.72 -9.70 -13.52
N ALA A 7 -6.04 -9.50 -13.48
CA ALA A 7 -7.01 -10.59 -13.33
C ALA A 7 -6.93 -11.58 -14.51
N LYS A 8 -6.78 -11.08 -15.73
CA LYS A 8 -6.61 -11.94 -16.91
C LYS A 8 -5.37 -12.81 -16.80
N LYS A 9 -4.25 -12.23 -16.36
CA LYS A 9 -3.01 -12.97 -16.17
C LYS A 9 -3.11 -14.01 -15.07
N ILE A 10 -3.77 -13.69 -13.97
CA ILE A 10 -3.96 -14.63 -12.87
C ILE A 10 -4.89 -15.77 -13.31
N ALA A 11 -5.98 -15.48 -14.00
CA ALA A 11 -6.88 -16.51 -14.53
C ALA A 11 -6.16 -17.48 -15.47
N ALA A 12 -5.17 -16.99 -16.22
CA ALA A 12 -4.39 -17.83 -17.13
C ALA A 12 -3.47 -18.83 -16.44
N ILE A 13 -3.06 -18.54 -15.20
CA ILE A 13 -2.12 -19.40 -14.42
C ILE A 13 -2.79 -20.10 -13.23
N THR A 14 -4.09 -19.93 -13.06
CA THR A 14 -4.88 -20.56 -11.99
C THR A 14 -6.14 -21.15 -12.59
N ASP A 15 -6.92 -21.83 -11.76
CA ASP A 15 -8.24 -22.33 -12.15
C ASP A 15 -9.35 -21.27 -12.00
N PHE A 16 -8.99 -20.03 -11.67
CA PHE A 16 -9.96 -18.95 -11.51
C PHE A 16 -10.46 -18.46 -12.87
N THR A 17 -11.73 -18.09 -12.92
CA THR A 17 -12.25 -17.25 -13.98
C THR A 17 -11.70 -15.81 -13.81
N GLU A 18 -11.79 -14.99 -14.86
CA GLU A 18 -11.39 -13.58 -14.75
C GLU A 18 -12.16 -12.86 -13.66
N ALA A 19 -13.46 -13.14 -13.52
CA ALA A 19 -14.30 -12.53 -12.48
C ALA A 19 -13.84 -12.95 -11.08
N GLN A 20 -13.53 -14.23 -10.88
CA GLN A 20 -13.01 -14.73 -9.61
C GLN A 20 -11.65 -14.13 -9.28
N ALA A 21 -10.76 -14.06 -10.27
CA ALA A 21 -9.45 -13.46 -10.10
C ALA A 21 -9.55 -11.98 -9.72
N LYS A 22 -10.43 -11.23 -10.37
CA LYS A 22 -10.65 -9.81 -10.08
C LYS A 22 -11.18 -9.62 -8.65
N ALA A 23 -12.16 -10.41 -8.24
CA ALA A 23 -12.71 -10.34 -6.88
C ALA A 23 -11.65 -10.67 -5.83
N THR A 24 -10.81 -11.67 -6.09
CA THR A 24 -9.71 -12.06 -5.20
C THR A 24 -8.67 -10.94 -5.07
N ILE A 25 -8.28 -10.31 -6.17
CA ILE A 25 -7.33 -9.20 -6.17
C ILE A 25 -7.89 -8.03 -5.35
N GLN A 26 -9.15 -7.68 -5.57
CA GLN A 26 -9.80 -6.60 -4.83
C GLN A 26 -9.86 -6.91 -3.34
N ALA A 27 -10.17 -8.15 -2.95
CA ALA A 27 -10.20 -8.57 -1.56
C ALA A 27 -8.82 -8.44 -0.89
N VAL A 28 -7.75 -8.82 -1.58
CA VAL A 28 -6.38 -8.68 -1.07
C VAL A 28 -6.05 -7.21 -0.77
N PHE A 29 -6.35 -6.31 -1.69
CA PHE A 29 -6.04 -4.90 -1.49
C PHE A 29 -6.94 -4.24 -0.43
N ILE A 30 -8.20 -4.66 -0.32
CA ILE A 30 -9.09 -4.21 0.75
C ILE A 30 -8.52 -4.61 2.12
N GLU A 31 -8.07 -5.85 2.27
CA GLU A 31 -7.47 -6.32 3.52
C GLU A 31 -6.18 -5.58 3.86
N ILE A 32 -5.35 -5.30 2.87
CA ILE A 32 -4.13 -4.48 3.07
C ILE A 32 -4.50 -3.08 3.52
N ALA A 33 -5.50 -2.47 2.90
CA ALA A 33 -5.96 -1.13 3.26
C ALA A 33 -6.52 -1.08 4.68
N GLU A 34 -7.29 -2.09 5.09
CA GLU A 34 -7.83 -2.18 6.44
C GLU A 34 -6.72 -2.37 7.48
N ALA A 35 -5.76 -3.23 7.19
CA ALA A 35 -4.60 -3.41 8.06
C ALA A 35 -3.81 -2.11 8.22
N ALA A 36 -3.60 -1.38 7.13
CA ALA A 36 -2.94 -0.08 7.17
C ALA A 36 -3.73 0.93 8.01
N GLY A 37 -5.06 0.90 7.92
CA GLY A 37 -5.93 1.75 8.75
C GLY A 37 -5.82 1.47 10.25
N ARG A 38 -5.48 0.23 10.61
CA ARG A 38 -5.21 -0.17 12.00
C ARG A 38 -3.77 0.08 12.44
N GLY A 39 -2.91 0.56 11.54
CA GLY A 39 -1.48 0.72 11.82
C GLY A 39 -0.70 -0.59 11.79
N GLU A 40 -1.27 -1.64 11.24
CA GLU A 40 -0.60 -2.94 11.13
C GLU A 40 0.32 -3.00 9.91
N GLU A 41 1.43 -3.69 10.08
CA GLU A 41 2.36 -3.96 9.01
C GLU A 41 1.92 -5.22 8.25
N VAL A 42 2.02 -5.17 6.91
CA VAL A 42 1.70 -6.31 6.06
C VAL A 42 2.96 -6.76 5.34
N SER A 43 3.45 -7.95 5.67
CA SER A 43 4.64 -8.53 5.06
C SER A 43 4.23 -9.63 4.08
N ILE A 44 4.65 -9.48 2.83
CA ILE A 44 4.41 -10.46 1.78
C ILE A 44 5.76 -11.05 1.35
N PRO A 45 6.07 -12.29 1.79
CA PRO A 45 7.34 -12.92 1.45
C PRO A 45 7.58 -12.98 -0.06
N GLY A 46 8.78 -12.63 -0.47
CA GLY A 46 9.15 -12.63 -1.89
C GLY A 46 8.67 -11.42 -2.69
N PHE A 47 7.90 -10.53 -2.08
CA PHE A 47 7.38 -9.34 -2.74
C PHE A 47 7.80 -8.06 -2.04
N GLY A 48 7.36 -7.86 -0.82
CA GLY A 48 7.68 -6.65 -0.07
C GLY A 48 6.85 -6.52 1.19
N LYS A 49 6.97 -5.36 1.80
CA LYS A 49 6.32 -5.06 3.07
C LYS A 49 5.66 -3.69 3.02
N PHE A 50 4.40 -3.65 3.42
CA PHE A 50 3.67 -2.41 3.64
C PHE A 50 3.74 -2.05 5.11
N SER A 51 4.15 -0.83 5.41
CA SER A 51 4.20 -0.32 6.78
C SER A 51 3.52 1.03 6.86
N VAL A 52 3.01 1.34 8.04
CA VAL A 52 2.35 2.62 8.30
C VAL A 52 3.23 3.42 9.24
N LYS A 53 3.58 4.63 8.83
CA LYS A 53 4.32 5.57 9.65
C LYS A 53 3.37 6.63 10.17
N ASP A 54 3.36 6.80 11.49
CA ASP A 54 2.62 7.87 12.13
C ASP A 54 3.47 9.12 12.18
N ARG A 55 2.91 10.21 11.70
CA ARG A 55 3.50 11.54 11.87
C ARG A 55 2.67 12.27 12.92
N PRO A 56 3.22 12.53 14.10
CA PRO A 56 2.48 13.24 15.15
C PRO A 56 2.22 14.70 14.72
N ALA A 57 1.18 15.28 15.29
CA ALA A 57 0.92 16.71 15.12
C ALA A 57 2.12 17.50 15.62
N ARG A 58 2.49 18.54 14.91
CA ARG A 58 3.60 19.40 15.26
C ARG A 58 3.34 20.83 14.81
N GLN A 59 4.06 21.77 15.39
CA GLN A 59 4.05 23.14 14.93
C GLN A 59 5.18 23.35 13.91
N GLY A 60 4.83 23.95 12.80
CA GLY A 60 5.78 24.38 11.79
C GLY A 60 5.64 25.88 11.56
N ARG A 61 6.40 26.41 10.61
CA ARG A 61 6.27 27.79 10.18
C ARG A 61 5.98 27.87 8.71
N ASN A 62 5.07 28.77 8.34
CA ASN A 62 4.81 29.05 6.94
C ASN A 62 6.04 29.78 6.34
N PRO A 63 6.74 29.20 5.36
CA PRO A 63 7.94 29.80 4.80
C PRO A 63 7.68 31.14 4.10
N ALA A 64 6.46 31.40 3.64
CA ALA A 64 6.11 32.64 2.96
C ALA A 64 5.81 33.78 3.93
N THR A 65 5.24 33.50 5.11
CA THR A 65 4.81 34.52 6.06
C THR A 65 5.58 34.49 7.38
N GLY A 66 6.31 33.40 7.66
CA GLY A 66 7.01 33.19 8.92
C GLY A 66 6.09 32.94 10.11
N LYS A 67 4.77 32.88 9.88
CA LYS A 67 3.78 32.64 10.95
C LYS A 67 3.79 31.16 11.34
N PRO A 68 3.59 30.86 12.66
CA PRO A 68 3.44 29.48 13.08
C PRO A 68 2.18 28.89 12.48
N MET A 69 2.24 27.61 12.11
CA MET A 69 1.09 26.85 11.61
C MET A 69 1.07 25.47 12.27
N ASP A 70 -0.11 24.98 12.53
CA ASP A 70 -0.27 23.64 13.08
C ASP A 70 -0.28 22.62 11.94
N ILE A 71 0.57 21.61 12.07
CA ILE A 71 0.61 20.47 11.15
C ILE A 71 -0.10 19.32 11.83
N ALA A 72 -1.24 18.91 11.27
CA ALA A 72 -2.05 17.84 11.83
C ALA A 72 -1.30 16.51 11.79
N ALA A 73 -1.61 15.64 12.76
CA ALA A 73 -1.13 14.27 12.74
C ALA A 73 -1.61 13.55 11.47
N SER A 74 -0.76 12.74 10.88
CA SER A 74 -1.08 12.01 9.67
C SER A 74 -0.46 10.62 9.70
N LYS A 75 -1.02 9.72 8.89
CA LYS A 75 -0.48 8.37 8.68
C LYS A 75 -0.04 8.26 7.23
N LYS A 76 1.10 7.66 7.02
CA LYS A 76 1.64 7.43 5.67
C LYS A 76 1.94 5.96 5.47
N VAL A 77 1.43 5.39 4.37
CA VAL A 77 1.77 4.04 3.96
C VAL A 77 3.06 4.07 3.17
N SER A 78 4.01 3.21 3.57
CA SER A 78 5.27 3.03 2.88
C SER A 78 5.40 1.59 2.40
N PHE A 79 5.98 1.40 1.23
CA PHE A 79 6.25 0.09 0.67
C PHE A 79 7.76 -0.11 0.57
N ALA A 80 8.25 -1.23 1.12
CA ALA A 80 9.64 -1.65 0.99
C ALA A 80 9.69 -2.95 0.19
N ALA A 81 10.38 -2.94 -0.95
CA ALA A 81 10.50 -4.11 -1.79
C ALA A 81 11.38 -5.17 -1.13
N ALA A 82 10.96 -6.44 -1.21
CA ALA A 82 11.77 -7.56 -0.78
C ALA A 82 12.95 -7.77 -1.73
N LYS A 83 14.02 -8.40 -1.24
CA LYS A 83 15.20 -8.70 -2.06
C LYS A 83 14.82 -9.49 -3.32
N ALA A 84 13.94 -10.49 -3.18
CA ALA A 84 13.49 -11.30 -4.32
C ALA A 84 12.80 -10.45 -5.41
N LEU A 85 12.06 -9.40 -5.02
CA LEU A 85 11.47 -8.48 -5.99
C LEU A 85 12.54 -7.60 -6.63
N LYS A 86 13.47 -7.07 -5.86
CA LYS A 86 14.57 -6.25 -6.38
C LYS A 86 15.45 -7.02 -7.35
N ASP A 87 15.67 -8.31 -7.13
CA ASP A 87 16.48 -9.16 -8.00
C ASP A 87 15.86 -9.36 -9.38
N LYS A 88 14.56 -9.07 -9.54
CA LYS A 88 13.87 -9.14 -10.84
C LYS A 88 13.93 -7.84 -11.64
N LEU A 89 14.43 -6.80 -11.06
CA LEU A 89 14.48 -5.48 -11.70
C LEU A 89 15.78 -5.23 -12.48
#